data_fa0840c75d3c539105a46ee8820eb0db
#
_entry.id   fa0840c75d3c539105a46ee8820eb0db
#
_cell.length_a   1.000
_cell.length_b   1.000
_cell.length_c   1.000
_cell.angle_alpha   90.00
_cell.angle_beta   90.00
_cell.angle_gamma   90.00
#
_symmetry.space_group_name_H-M   'P 1'
#
loop_
_entity.id
_entity.type
_entity.pdbx_description
1 polymer ?
#
loop_
_entity_poly.entity_id
_entity_poly.type
_entity_poly.pdbx_seq_one_letter_code
_entity_poly.pdbx_strand_id
1 'polypeptide(L)'
;LTSDERVKHIITQADYYGYSGDKVKGLIFCSSIKETEELSAKFNKMINPSTGCLFRTIALNGDATEIERQKAFERLAMNEDEVTTDNQPLDYIFSVEILNEGVDIVEVNQVIMLRPTQSPIVFIQQLGRGLRKAKGKEYVVILDFIGNYNNNFMIPIALSGDRTYNKDNIRRYIMEGGRVIPGASTVHFDEISRKRIFASVDNANFSDIKLIKENYMNLKNKLGRIPKLRDFDDYGEMDVLRIFDNSSLGSYYKFLVKYEKEYKIRLSEDEEKVIEFVSKKLANGKRIQELQLLKRMLAYAHGLSKFGLFAGLSLDVKEYGKEISQDQKENIVNVMTNEFPAGAGKKTYSQCVFIEKEGNDYKPTKEFLKMLSNDDFYNVLKELVDFGISRYERDYSQTYDQTDLVLYQKYTYEDVCRLLNWEQNEVPLNIGGYKFDKKTKTFPVFINYDKSDDISDTTKYEDHFVEGFRNRLIAISKSGRSLQSEDVQNFLKAKERGIQVELFVRKNKDDKISKEFYYLGHMVASGNAKEFTMINTEKTAVEIEWILDVPVREDIYEYIANS
;
A
#
# COMPACT_ATOMS: atom_id res chain seq x y z
N LEU A 1 25.66 7.22 22.47
CA LEU A 1 24.71 6.10 22.48
C LEU A 1 24.64 5.39 23.83
N THR A 2 25.69 5.42 24.65
CA THR A 2 25.82 4.71 25.93
C THR A 2 25.82 5.62 27.16
N SER A 3 25.15 6.81 27.11
CA SER A 3 25.04 7.70 28.26
C SER A 3 24.24 7.08 29.42
N ASP A 4 24.53 7.48 30.66
CA ASP A 4 23.82 6.95 31.83
C ASP A 4 22.33 7.32 31.83
N GLU A 5 21.98 8.47 31.26
CA GLU A 5 20.60 8.90 31.06
C GLU A 5 19.85 7.95 30.12
N ARG A 6 20.50 7.54 29.01
CA ARG A 6 19.90 6.56 28.09
C ARG A 6 19.74 5.20 28.76
N VAL A 7 20.72 4.74 29.52
CA VAL A 7 20.62 3.47 30.26
C VAL A 7 19.45 3.51 31.22
N LYS A 8 19.32 4.59 32.02
CA LYS A 8 18.17 4.77 32.92
C LYS A 8 16.84 4.79 32.16
N HIS A 9 16.79 5.48 31.03
CA HIS A 9 15.58 5.52 30.19
C HIS A 9 15.19 4.14 29.67
N ILE A 10 16.14 3.35 29.17
CA ILE A 10 15.89 1.98 28.71
C ILE A 10 15.34 1.13 29.86
N ILE A 11 15.98 1.16 31.03
CA ILE A 11 15.54 0.42 32.23
C ILE A 11 14.12 0.85 32.65
N THR A 12 13.85 2.15 32.70
CA THR A 12 12.53 2.67 33.07
C THR A 12 11.44 2.21 32.09
N GLN A 13 11.71 2.23 30.79
CA GLN A 13 10.75 1.75 29.79
C GLN A 13 10.57 0.23 29.84
N ALA A 14 11.66 -0.52 30.02
CA ALA A 14 11.62 -1.97 30.16
C ALA A 14 10.79 -2.42 31.38
N ASP A 15 10.93 -1.72 32.51
CA ASP A 15 10.17 -1.96 33.72
C ASP A 15 8.69 -1.53 33.58
N TYR A 16 8.44 -0.36 32.98
CA TYR A 16 7.09 0.15 32.77
C TYR A 16 6.21 -0.77 31.92
N TYR A 17 6.74 -1.28 30.79
CA TYR A 17 6.02 -2.21 29.93
C TYR A 17 6.06 -3.65 30.44
N GLY A 18 6.98 -3.98 31.32
CA GLY A 18 7.08 -5.26 32.00
C GLY A 18 7.41 -6.44 31.08
N TYR A 19 7.04 -7.63 31.53
CA TYR A 19 7.25 -8.90 30.85
C TYR A 19 6.25 -9.94 31.38
N SER A 20 6.10 -11.07 30.65
CA SER A 20 5.30 -12.21 31.11
C SER A 20 6.16 -13.18 31.91
N GLY A 21 5.60 -13.72 33.00
CA GLY A 21 6.29 -14.68 33.89
C GLY A 21 6.96 -14.02 35.09
N ASP A 22 7.65 -14.82 35.89
CA ASP A 22 8.17 -14.42 37.21
C ASP A 22 9.47 -13.60 37.14
N LYS A 23 10.17 -13.66 36.03
CA LYS A 23 11.48 -13.07 35.83
C LYS A 23 11.65 -12.57 34.38
N VAL A 24 12.35 -11.45 34.20
CA VAL A 24 12.77 -11.01 32.87
C VAL A 24 13.79 -11.98 32.28
N LYS A 25 13.55 -12.39 31.04
CA LYS A 25 14.45 -13.20 30.21
C LYS A 25 14.57 -12.46 28.88
N GLY A 26 15.48 -11.48 28.82
CA GLY A 26 15.48 -10.46 27.79
C GLY A 26 16.64 -10.55 26.79
N LEU A 27 16.37 -10.13 25.56
CA LEU A 27 17.38 -9.91 24.51
C LEU A 27 17.46 -8.42 24.20
N ILE A 28 18.68 -7.88 24.11
CA ILE A 28 18.92 -6.49 23.74
C ILE A 28 19.82 -6.44 22.50
N PHE A 29 19.27 -5.92 21.38
CA PHE A 29 19.99 -5.79 20.14
C PHE A 29 20.63 -4.41 20.00
N CYS A 30 21.95 -4.34 19.87
CA CYS A 30 22.76 -3.13 19.78
C CYS A 30 23.31 -2.88 18.37
N SER A 31 23.79 -1.67 18.11
CA SER A 31 24.33 -1.26 16.79
C SER A 31 25.79 -1.69 16.58
N SER A 32 26.56 -1.90 17.66
CA SER A 32 27.97 -2.25 17.59
C SER A 32 28.42 -3.09 18.79
N ILE A 33 29.52 -3.82 18.64
CA ILE A 33 30.14 -4.60 19.70
C ILE A 33 30.47 -3.72 20.91
N LYS A 34 31.07 -2.55 20.66
CA LYS A 34 31.40 -1.58 21.72
C LYS A 34 30.17 -1.14 22.51
N GLU A 35 29.06 -0.82 21.84
CA GLU A 35 27.80 -0.46 22.49
C GLU A 35 27.27 -1.61 23.35
N THR A 36 27.35 -2.85 22.83
CA THR A 36 26.94 -4.08 23.54
C THR A 36 27.67 -4.25 24.86
N GLU A 37 28.99 -4.14 24.84
CA GLU A 37 29.86 -4.30 26.00
C GLU A 37 29.67 -3.17 27.04
N GLU A 38 29.64 -1.92 26.57
CA GLU A 38 29.46 -0.77 27.45
C GLU A 38 28.08 -0.76 28.14
N LEU A 39 27.01 -1.08 27.40
CA LEU A 39 25.66 -1.13 27.97
C LEU A 39 25.52 -2.28 28.96
N SER A 40 26.01 -3.48 28.64
CA SER A 40 26.00 -4.62 29.55
C SER A 40 26.75 -4.29 30.86
N ALA A 41 27.96 -3.70 30.76
CA ALA A 41 28.74 -3.30 31.93
C ALA A 41 28.03 -2.23 32.78
N LYS A 42 27.29 -1.32 32.15
CA LYS A 42 26.49 -0.30 32.87
C LYS A 42 25.26 -0.89 33.53
N PHE A 43 24.52 -1.78 32.84
CA PHE A 43 23.39 -2.50 33.42
C PHE A 43 23.79 -3.25 34.66
N ASN A 44 24.92 -3.97 34.65
CA ASN A 44 25.43 -4.73 35.81
C ASN A 44 25.78 -3.86 37.02
N LYS A 45 25.77 -2.51 36.89
CA LYS A 45 25.94 -1.55 37.97
C LYS A 45 24.63 -0.93 38.43
N MET A 46 23.52 -1.22 37.76
CA MET A 46 22.19 -0.68 38.07
C MET A 46 21.34 -1.72 38.80
N ILE A 47 20.42 -1.23 39.63
CA ILE A 47 19.45 -2.07 40.33
C ILE A 47 18.32 -2.39 39.34
N ASN A 48 17.98 -3.67 39.24
CA ASN A 48 16.78 -4.15 38.56
C ASN A 48 15.56 -3.77 39.42
N PRO A 49 14.66 -2.90 38.97
CA PRO A 49 13.52 -2.45 39.75
C PRO A 49 12.60 -3.60 40.20
N SER A 50 12.48 -4.65 39.38
CA SER A 50 11.59 -5.78 39.67
C SER A 50 12.13 -6.71 40.78
N THR A 51 13.44 -6.80 40.93
CA THR A 51 14.07 -7.74 41.90
C THR A 51 14.75 -7.04 43.09
N GLY A 52 15.07 -5.75 42.98
CA GLY A 52 15.86 -5.00 43.97
C GLY A 52 17.35 -5.37 43.98
N CYS A 53 17.81 -6.28 43.12
CA CYS A 53 19.20 -6.70 42.98
C CYS A 53 19.87 -6.03 41.77
N LEU A 54 21.20 -6.10 41.70
CA LEU A 54 21.90 -5.66 40.50
C LEU A 54 21.50 -6.53 39.30
N PHE A 55 21.39 -5.92 38.13
CA PHE A 55 21.19 -6.67 36.87
C PHE A 55 22.32 -7.65 36.62
N ARG A 56 21.99 -8.81 36.09
CA ARG A 56 22.92 -9.86 35.65
C ARG A 56 22.84 -9.97 34.13
N THR A 57 23.80 -9.39 33.45
CA THR A 57 23.79 -9.35 31.98
C THR A 57 25.13 -9.79 31.39
N ILE A 58 25.11 -10.24 30.15
CA ILE A 58 26.30 -10.57 29.36
C ILE A 58 26.21 -9.97 27.97
N ALA A 59 27.37 -9.58 27.43
CA ALA A 59 27.55 -9.17 26.04
C ALA A 59 28.04 -10.37 25.22
N LEU A 60 27.34 -10.69 24.13
CA LEU A 60 27.77 -11.69 23.17
C LEU A 60 28.06 -11.02 21.82
N ASN A 61 29.23 -11.30 21.26
CA ASN A 61 29.66 -10.82 19.95
C ASN A 61 30.03 -12.01 19.01
N GLY A 62 30.46 -11.73 17.78
CA GLY A 62 30.83 -12.72 16.77
C GLY A 62 31.96 -13.66 17.18
N ASP A 63 32.82 -13.22 18.09
CA ASP A 63 33.98 -13.96 18.57
C ASP A 63 33.64 -14.98 19.66
N ALA A 64 32.43 -14.92 20.25
CA ALA A 64 31.97 -15.84 21.26
C ALA A 64 31.89 -17.26 20.70
N THR A 65 32.50 -18.21 21.40
CA THR A 65 32.47 -19.64 21.07
C THR A 65 31.06 -20.19 21.21
N GLU A 66 30.79 -21.31 20.54
CA GLU A 66 29.50 -21.98 20.65
C GLU A 66 29.19 -22.41 22.10
N ILE A 67 30.21 -22.83 22.85
CA ILE A 67 30.09 -23.19 24.27
C ILE A 67 29.69 -21.98 25.12
N GLU A 68 30.28 -20.81 24.89
CA GLU A 68 29.97 -19.59 25.62
C GLU A 68 28.55 -19.10 25.30
N ARG A 69 28.14 -19.21 24.05
CA ARG A 69 26.77 -18.91 23.64
C ARG A 69 25.77 -19.82 24.33
N GLN A 70 26.00 -21.12 24.26
CA GLN A 70 25.14 -22.12 24.88
C GLN A 70 24.99 -21.90 26.39
N LYS A 71 26.09 -21.64 27.10
CA LYS A 71 26.07 -21.33 28.55
C LYS A 71 25.28 -20.05 28.84
N ALA A 72 25.41 -19.02 28.01
CA ALA A 72 24.65 -17.78 28.19
C ALA A 72 23.13 -18.01 28.00
N PHE A 73 22.75 -18.84 27.04
CA PHE A 73 21.35 -19.18 26.79
C PHE A 73 20.76 -20.04 27.91
N GLU A 74 21.49 -21.04 28.39
CA GLU A 74 21.08 -21.84 29.56
C GLU A 74 20.88 -20.95 30.78
N ARG A 75 21.79 -20.02 31.05
CA ARG A 75 21.68 -19.06 32.14
C ARG A 75 20.49 -18.06 31.97
N LEU A 76 20.17 -17.67 30.75
CA LEU A 76 18.99 -16.82 30.48
C LEU A 76 17.69 -17.61 30.73
N ALA A 77 17.66 -18.89 30.36
CA ALA A 77 16.51 -19.77 30.54
C ALA A 77 16.28 -20.14 32.03
N MET A 78 17.32 -20.14 32.87
CA MET A 78 17.24 -20.47 34.30
C MET A 78 16.26 -19.59 35.08
N ASN A 79 15.62 -20.18 36.07
CA ASN A 79 14.82 -19.49 37.09
C ASN A 79 15.64 -19.19 38.36
N GLU A 80 15.13 -18.35 39.23
CA GLU A 80 15.87 -17.97 40.46
C GLU A 80 16.01 -19.11 41.49
N ASP A 81 15.16 -20.12 41.46
CA ASP A 81 15.24 -21.33 42.28
C ASP A 81 16.31 -22.32 41.80
N GLU A 82 16.86 -22.12 40.61
CA GLU A 82 17.91 -22.96 40.02
C GLU A 82 19.33 -22.42 40.25
N VAL A 83 19.51 -21.39 41.06
CA VAL A 83 20.80 -20.73 41.33
C VAL A 83 21.77 -21.68 42.04
N THR A 84 22.99 -21.76 41.50
CA THR A 84 24.13 -22.47 42.12
C THR A 84 25.28 -21.49 42.33
N THR A 85 26.30 -21.90 43.12
CA THR A 85 27.50 -21.10 43.39
C THR A 85 28.25 -20.70 42.12
N ASP A 86 28.20 -21.54 41.11
CA ASP A 86 28.98 -21.38 39.86
C ASP A 86 28.12 -20.95 38.66
N ASN A 87 26.78 -20.92 38.81
CA ASN A 87 25.88 -20.63 37.72
C ASN A 87 24.68 -19.79 38.20
N GLN A 88 24.64 -18.53 37.78
CA GLN A 88 23.56 -17.60 38.11
C GLN A 88 22.72 -17.24 36.86
N PRO A 89 21.40 -17.14 37.01
CA PRO A 89 20.53 -16.76 35.91
C PRO A 89 20.86 -15.34 35.39
N LEU A 90 20.67 -15.11 34.10
CA LEU A 90 20.79 -13.79 33.46
C LEU A 90 19.42 -13.12 33.34
N ASP A 91 19.42 -11.78 33.39
CA ASP A 91 18.26 -10.95 33.08
C ASP A 91 18.24 -10.60 31.59
N TYR A 92 19.39 -10.21 31.04
CA TYR A 92 19.53 -9.86 29.63
C TYR A 92 20.81 -10.38 28.99
N ILE A 93 20.68 -10.71 27.70
CA ILE A 93 21.82 -10.89 26.78
C ILE A 93 21.83 -9.72 25.81
N PHE A 94 22.96 -9.00 25.75
CA PHE A 94 23.22 -7.97 24.77
C PHE A 94 23.92 -8.56 23.55
N SER A 95 23.47 -8.22 22.34
CA SER A 95 24.06 -8.77 21.10
C SER A 95 23.96 -7.79 19.93
N VAL A 96 24.84 -7.93 18.94
CA VAL A 96 24.77 -7.19 17.67
C VAL A 96 24.05 -8.02 16.60
N GLU A 97 24.61 -9.15 16.18
CA GLU A 97 24.09 -9.94 15.04
C GLU A 97 24.03 -11.44 15.27
N ILE A 98 24.68 -11.94 16.30
CA ILE A 98 24.86 -13.37 16.55
C ILE A 98 23.55 -14.15 16.69
N LEU A 99 22.49 -13.49 17.09
CA LEU A 99 21.19 -14.08 17.33
C LEU A 99 20.27 -14.03 16.09
N ASN A 100 20.79 -13.67 14.92
CA ASN A 100 20.00 -13.60 13.69
C ASN A 100 19.67 -14.99 13.13
N GLU A 101 20.50 -16.02 13.37
CA GLU A 101 20.27 -17.39 12.89
C GLU A 101 20.57 -18.44 13.97
N GLY A 102 19.80 -19.53 13.98
CA GLY A 102 20.11 -20.78 14.69
C GLY A 102 19.86 -20.84 16.19
N VAL A 103 19.50 -19.76 16.87
CA VAL A 103 19.29 -19.73 18.34
C VAL A 103 17.81 -19.86 18.67
N ASP A 104 17.47 -20.85 19.49
CA ASP A 104 16.10 -21.10 19.96
C ASP A 104 16.04 -20.97 21.48
N ILE A 105 15.67 -19.78 21.97
CA ILE A 105 15.39 -19.53 23.38
C ILE A 105 13.90 -19.22 23.51
N VAL A 106 13.11 -20.27 23.76
CA VAL A 106 11.65 -20.16 23.82
C VAL A 106 11.17 -19.34 25.03
N GLU A 107 12.00 -19.22 26.06
CA GLU A 107 11.68 -18.52 27.32
C GLU A 107 11.79 -17.00 27.23
N VAL A 108 12.38 -16.44 26.16
CA VAL A 108 12.50 -14.99 25.99
C VAL A 108 11.13 -14.32 26.08
N ASN A 109 10.98 -13.40 27.05
CA ASN A 109 9.73 -12.69 27.33
C ASN A 109 9.82 -11.17 27.14
N GLN A 110 11.03 -10.64 26.87
CA GLN A 110 11.23 -9.24 26.51
C GLN A 110 12.34 -9.10 25.45
N VAL A 111 12.09 -8.29 24.44
CA VAL A 111 13.07 -7.96 23.39
C VAL A 111 13.22 -6.46 23.28
N ILE A 112 14.44 -5.95 23.37
CA ILE A 112 14.74 -4.52 23.27
C ILE A 112 15.62 -4.28 22.06
N MET A 113 15.18 -3.39 21.18
CA MET A 113 15.86 -3.03 19.96
C MET A 113 16.45 -1.63 20.08
N LEU A 114 17.77 -1.52 20.12
CA LEU A 114 18.51 -0.26 20.23
C LEU A 114 19.20 0.12 18.91
N ARG A 115 19.11 -0.75 17.90
CA ARG A 115 19.71 -0.54 16.59
C ARG A 115 18.69 -0.26 15.51
N PRO A 116 19.04 0.58 14.48
CA PRO A 116 18.19 0.73 13.32
C PRO A 116 18.09 -0.57 12.55
N THR A 117 16.88 -0.94 12.19
CA THR A 117 16.63 -2.06 11.29
C THR A 117 16.73 -1.57 9.85
N GLN A 118 17.61 -2.18 9.07
CA GLN A 118 17.79 -1.82 7.65
C GLN A 118 16.91 -2.66 6.71
N SER A 119 16.35 -3.77 7.21
CA SER A 119 15.52 -4.68 6.42
C SER A 119 14.31 -5.15 7.23
N PRO A 120 13.10 -5.16 6.65
CA PRO A 120 11.90 -5.74 7.29
C PRO A 120 12.11 -7.18 7.72
N ILE A 121 12.85 -7.99 6.94
CA ILE A 121 13.14 -9.39 7.25
C ILE A 121 13.94 -9.52 8.53
N VAL A 122 15.03 -8.77 8.66
CA VAL A 122 15.88 -8.78 9.86
C VAL A 122 15.08 -8.38 11.09
N PHE A 123 14.20 -7.36 10.95
CA PHE A 123 13.31 -6.95 12.02
C PHE A 123 12.38 -8.08 12.47
N ILE A 124 11.68 -8.72 11.54
CA ILE A 124 10.78 -9.85 11.82
C ILE A 124 11.54 -11.06 12.39
N GLN A 125 12.75 -11.33 11.91
CA GLN A 125 13.58 -12.41 12.46
C GLN A 125 13.97 -12.16 13.92
N GLN A 126 14.31 -10.92 14.27
CA GLN A 126 14.61 -10.51 15.65
C GLN A 126 13.37 -10.59 16.55
N LEU A 127 12.23 -10.12 16.08
CA LEU A 127 10.94 -10.28 16.76
C LEU A 127 10.62 -11.75 16.99
N GLY A 128 10.80 -12.59 15.98
CA GLY A 128 10.48 -14.02 16.01
C GLY A 128 11.17 -14.78 17.13
N ARG A 129 12.32 -14.31 17.64
CA ARG A 129 13.02 -14.93 18.77
C ARG A 129 12.20 -14.92 20.05
N GLY A 130 11.45 -13.83 20.28
CA GLY A 130 10.57 -13.73 21.45
C GLY A 130 9.17 -14.33 21.26
N LEU A 131 8.72 -14.57 20.03
CA LEU A 131 7.32 -14.95 19.76
C LEU A 131 6.99 -16.44 19.98
N ARG A 132 7.97 -17.27 20.36
CA ARG A 132 7.75 -18.70 20.59
C ARG A 132 7.05 -18.95 21.94
N LYS A 133 6.20 -19.97 21.98
CA LYS A 133 5.46 -20.34 23.18
C LYS A 133 6.36 -21.11 24.15
N ALA A 134 6.32 -20.74 25.44
CA ALA A 134 6.97 -21.45 26.53
C ALA A 134 6.01 -21.59 27.73
N LYS A 135 6.27 -22.55 28.61
CA LYS A 135 5.48 -22.73 29.84
C LYS A 135 5.67 -21.50 30.75
N GLY A 136 4.58 -20.92 31.23
CA GLY A 136 4.62 -19.73 32.10
C GLY A 136 4.82 -18.41 31.36
N LYS A 137 4.86 -18.43 30.01
CA LYS A 137 4.93 -17.22 29.19
C LYS A 137 3.65 -17.05 28.37
N GLU A 138 2.89 -16.01 28.67
CA GLU A 138 1.62 -15.69 27.97
C GLU A 138 1.84 -14.74 26.79
N TYR A 139 2.76 -13.78 26.93
CA TYR A 139 3.10 -12.80 25.90
C TYR A 139 4.58 -12.43 25.93
N VAL A 140 5.01 -11.69 24.93
CA VAL A 140 6.34 -11.07 24.84
C VAL A 140 6.17 -9.58 24.67
N VAL A 141 6.96 -8.82 25.42
CA VAL A 141 7.06 -7.36 25.24
C VAL A 141 8.23 -7.05 24.31
N ILE A 142 7.97 -6.26 23.29
CA ILE A 142 8.98 -5.82 22.33
C ILE A 142 9.05 -4.30 22.41
N LEU A 143 10.22 -3.79 22.75
CA LEU A 143 10.49 -2.34 22.86
C LEU A 143 11.45 -1.95 21.74
N ASP A 144 11.01 -1.10 20.84
CA ASP A 144 11.85 -0.53 19.79
C ASP A 144 12.13 0.95 20.09
N PHE A 145 13.38 1.25 20.41
CA PHE A 145 13.83 2.62 20.66
C PHE A 145 14.15 3.31 19.35
N ILE A 146 13.08 3.78 18.67
CA ILE A 146 13.16 4.50 17.40
C ILE A 146 13.99 5.77 17.60
N GLY A 147 15.26 5.70 17.23
CA GLY A 147 16.19 6.81 17.32
C GLY A 147 16.12 7.77 16.12
N ASN A 148 17.20 8.49 15.86
CA ASN A 148 17.36 9.34 14.67
C ASN A 148 17.73 8.49 13.44
N TYR A 149 16.89 7.57 13.04
CA TYR A 149 17.11 6.69 11.90
C TYR A 149 16.46 7.26 10.64
N ASN A 150 17.18 7.24 9.54
CA ASN A 150 16.69 7.74 8.26
C ASN A 150 15.59 6.85 7.66
N ASN A 151 15.47 5.60 8.13
CA ASN A 151 14.58 4.58 7.56
C ASN A 151 13.51 4.09 8.54
N ASN A 152 13.00 4.95 9.42
CA ASN A 152 11.95 4.60 10.37
C ASN A 152 10.67 4.06 9.71
N PHE A 153 10.44 4.34 8.44
CA PHE A 153 9.34 3.80 7.64
C PHE A 153 9.41 2.27 7.45
N MET A 154 10.58 1.65 7.64
CA MET A 154 10.72 0.19 7.49
C MET A 154 9.97 -0.60 8.57
N ILE A 155 9.82 -0.04 9.77
CA ILE A 155 9.12 -0.70 10.89
C ILE A 155 7.64 -0.93 10.57
N PRO A 156 6.84 0.10 10.23
CA PRO A 156 5.44 -0.13 9.86
C PRO A 156 5.28 -1.01 8.61
N ILE A 157 6.19 -0.94 7.64
CA ILE A 157 6.17 -1.84 6.47
C ILE A 157 6.37 -3.30 6.93
N ALA A 158 7.36 -3.56 7.79
CA ALA A 158 7.64 -4.89 8.31
C ALA A 158 6.47 -5.46 9.11
N LEU A 159 5.84 -4.65 9.95
CA LEU A 159 4.75 -5.06 10.83
C LEU A 159 3.42 -5.24 10.08
N SER A 160 3.12 -4.36 9.11
CA SER A 160 1.89 -4.45 8.31
C SER A 160 1.96 -5.52 7.23
N GLY A 161 3.16 -5.91 6.81
CA GLY A 161 3.37 -6.74 5.62
C GLY A 161 3.00 -6.00 4.32
N ASP A 162 2.89 -4.66 4.34
CA ASP A 162 2.59 -3.85 3.15
C ASP A 162 3.72 -3.97 2.14
N ARG A 163 3.40 -4.41 0.94
CA ARG A 163 4.35 -4.54 -0.18
C ARG A 163 4.21 -3.41 -1.19
N THR A 164 3.16 -2.62 -1.05
CA THR A 164 2.84 -1.56 -2.01
C THR A 164 3.78 -0.38 -1.88
N TYR A 165 4.44 -0.21 -0.73
CA TYR A 165 5.19 0.99 -0.39
C TYR A 165 4.39 2.28 -0.65
N ASN A 166 3.08 2.19 -0.48
CA ASN A 166 2.18 3.33 -0.61
C ASN A 166 2.20 4.12 0.70
N LYS A 167 2.62 5.38 0.64
CA LYS A 167 2.75 6.24 1.82
C LYS A 167 1.45 6.36 2.62
N ASP A 168 0.33 6.45 1.93
CA ASP A 168 -0.99 6.54 2.54
C ASP A 168 -1.37 5.25 3.30
N ASN A 169 -1.08 4.06 2.74
CA ASN A 169 -1.27 2.78 3.42
C ASN A 169 -0.42 2.68 4.69
N ILE A 170 0.86 3.08 4.60
CA ILE A 170 1.79 3.07 5.74
C ILE A 170 1.31 4.02 6.83
N ARG A 171 0.88 5.24 6.46
CA ARG A 171 0.33 6.22 7.40
C ARG A 171 -0.94 5.71 8.07
N ARG A 172 -1.85 5.09 7.31
CA ARG A 172 -3.06 4.47 7.84
C ARG A 172 -2.71 3.39 8.88
N TYR A 173 -1.80 2.48 8.55
CA TYR A 173 -1.35 1.44 9.48
C TYR A 173 -0.84 2.01 10.81
N ILE A 174 -0.04 3.08 10.76
CA ILE A 174 0.51 3.74 11.95
C ILE A 174 -0.61 4.38 12.80
N MET A 175 -1.65 4.92 12.16
CA MET A 175 -2.78 5.54 12.87
C MET A 175 -3.72 4.50 13.50
N GLU A 176 -3.98 3.41 12.81
CA GLU A 176 -4.83 2.32 13.29
C GLU A 176 -4.22 1.58 14.50
N GLY A 177 -2.88 1.72 14.69
CA GLY A 177 -2.17 0.94 15.71
C GLY A 177 -2.36 -0.56 15.48
N GLY A 178 -2.08 -1.38 16.47
CA GLY A 178 -2.08 -2.85 16.33
C GLY A 178 -3.40 -3.56 15.99
N ARG A 179 -4.45 -2.86 15.60
CA ARG A 179 -5.73 -3.48 15.17
C ARG A 179 -5.60 -4.32 13.90
N VAL A 180 -4.54 -4.12 13.12
CA VAL A 180 -4.31 -4.82 11.83
C VAL A 180 -3.52 -6.12 12.00
N ILE A 181 -2.91 -6.37 13.17
CA ILE A 181 -2.15 -7.61 13.40
C ILE A 181 -3.12 -8.73 13.78
N PRO A 182 -3.13 -9.86 13.03
CA PRO A 182 -3.97 -10.99 13.39
C PRO A 182 -3.62 -11.55 14.77
N GLY A 183 -4.63 -11.78 15.62
CA GLY A 183 -4.46 -12.38 16.94
C GLY A 183 -4.53 -11.37 18.08
N ALA A 184 -3.95 -11.71 19.25
CA ALA A 184 -3.96 -10.91 20.47
C ALA A 184 -2.80 -9.92 20.55
N SER A 185 -2.10 -9.65 19.45
CA SER A 185 -0.95 -8.73 19.41
C SER A 185 -1.41 -7.29 19.28
N THR A 186 -0.76 -6.39 20.00
CA THR A 186 -0.98 -4.93 19.90
C THR A 186 0.33 -4.22 19.58
N VAL A 187 0.26 -3.17 18.75
CA VAL A 187 1.38 -2.26 18.47
C VAL A 187 1.00 -0.86 18.93
N HIS A 188 1.87 -0.23 19.65
CA HIS A 188 1.70 1.14 20.10
C HIS A 188 2.90 2.00 19.66
N PHE A 189 2.61 3.11 19.00
CA PHE A 189 3.61 4.14 18.68
C PHE A 189 3.38 5.34 19.60
N ASP A 190 4.40 5.72 20.37
CA ASP A 190 4.33 6.98 21.10
C ASP A 190 4.25 8.18 20.14
N GLU A 191 3.78 9.32 20.63
CA GLU A 191 3.50 10.48 19.79
C GLU A 191 4.74 11.00 19.05
N ILE A 192 5.92 10.99 19.71
CA ILE A 192 7.17 11.47 19.11
C ILE A 192 7.62 10.50 18.02
N SER A 193 7.59 9.20 18.30
CA SER A 193 7.93 8.16 17.33
C SER A 193 6.99 8.21 16.12
N ARG A 194 5.69 8.36 16.34
CA ARG A 194 4.69 8.49 15.27
C ARG A 194 4.99 9.69 14.35
N LYS A 195 5.28 10.88 14.93
CA LYS A 195 5.67 12.06 14.15
C LYS A 195 6.94 11.83 13.34
N ARG A 196 7.95 11.17 13.92
CA ARG A 196 9.20 10.83 13.22
C ARG A 196 9.00 9.82 12.09
N ILE A 197 8.17 8.80 12.30
CA ILE A 197 7.84 7.82 11.27
C ILE A 197 7.09 8.51 10.13
N PHE A 198 6.11 9.37 10.41
CA PHE A 198 5.41 10.15 9.38
C PHE A 198 6.38 11.01 8.57
N ALA A 199 7.25 11.76 9.21
CA ALA A 199 8.26 12.55 8.51
C ALA A 199 9.19 11.68 7.66
N SER A 200 9.57 10.50 8.15
CA SER A 200 10.38 9.53 7.39
C SER A 200 9.63 8.99 6.17
N VAL A 201 8.36 8.62 6.32
CA VAL A 201 7.48 8.16 5.22
C VAL A 201 7.31 9.24 4.17
N ASP A 202 7.02 10.48 4.58
CA ASP A 202 6.76 11.59 3.66
C ASP A 202 8.00 11.95 2.83
N ASN A 203 9.18 11.89 3.45
CA ASN A 203 10.45 12.16 2.79
C ASN A 203 11.04 10.96 2.02
N ALA A 204 10.54 9.74 2.26
CA ALA A 204 11.05 8.55 1.58
C ALA A 204 10.77 8.58 0.07
N ASN A 205 11.75 8.19 -0.70
CA ASN A 205 11.60 7.96 -2.14
C ASN A 205 11.43 6.46 -2.42
N PHE A 206 10.22 5.97 -2.35
CA PHE A 206 9.91 4.56 -2.63
C PHE A 206 10.01 4.17 -4.12
N SER A 207 10.22 5.14 -5.00
CA SER A 207 10.53 4.90 -6.42
C SER A 207 12.04 4.90 -6.69
N ASP A 208 12.89 4.87 -5.66
CA ASP A 208 14.34 4.82 -5.81
C ASP A 208 14.76 3.49 -6.47
N ILE A 209 15.55 3.61 -7.52
CA ILE A 209 16.12 2.48 -8.27
C ILE A 209 16.97 1.56 -7.37
N LYS A 210 17.65 2.11 -6.36
CA LYS A 210 18.44 1.31 -5.43
C LYS A 210 17.53 0.36 -4.63
N LEU A 211 16.44 0.87 -4.09
CA LEU A 211 15.45 0.08 -3.35
C LEU A 211 14.81 -0.99 -4.23
N ILE A 212 14.42 -0.63 -5.46
CA ILE A 212 13.86 -1.58 -6.44
C ILE A 212 14.84 -2.70 -6.75
N LYS A 213 16.12 -2.38 -7.00
CA LYS A 213 17.16 -3.38 -7.27
C LYS A 213 17.41 -4.31 -6.10
N GLU A 214 17.45 -3.79 -4.88
CA GLU A 214 17.65 -4.59 -3.67
C GLU A 214 16.53 -5.60 -3.50
N ASN A 215 15.27 -5.17 -3.58
CA ASN A 215 14.12 -6.08 -3.49
C ASN A 215 14.11 -7.13 -4.63
N TYR A 216 14.45 -6.72 -5.86
CA TYR A 216 14.58 -7.66 -6.99
C TYR A 216 15.67 -8.71 -6.73
N MET A 217 16.86 -8.29 -6.28
CA MET A 217 17.97 -9.21 -6.00
C MET A 217 17.64 -10.18 -4.88
N ASN A 218 16.98 -9.73 -3.83
CA ASN A 218 16.52 -10.58 -2.74
C ASN A 218 15.57 -11.64 -3.27
N LEU A 219 14.59 -11.26 -4.10
CA LEU A 219 13.66 -12.20 -4.71
C LEU A 219 14.35 -13.16 -5.68
N LYS A 220 15.25 -12.66 -6.55
CA LYS A 220 16.06 -13.50 -7.46
C LYS A 220 16.88 -14.53 -6.71
N ASN A 221 17.57 -14.13 -5.64
CA ASN A 221 18.38 -15.01 -4.81
C ASN A 221 17.53 -16.08 -4.11
N LYS A 222 16.36 -15.70 -3.59
CA LYS A 222 15.39 -16.62 -2.99
C LYS A 222 14.89 -17.69 -3.95
N LEU A 223 14.68 -17.33 -5.22
CA LEU A 223 14.15 -18.22 -6.25
C LEU A 223 15.24 -18.97 -7.04
N GLY A 224 16.49 -18.51 -7.03
CA GLY A 224 17.59 -19.05 -7.83
C GLY A 224 17.44 -18.81 -9.35
N ARG A 225 16.53 -17.94 -9.78
CA ARG A 225 16.24 -17.60 -11.17
C ARG A 225 15.71 -16.18 -11.32
N ILE A 226 15.65 -15.65 -12.55
CA ILE A 226 14.96 -14.40 -12.85
C ILE A 226 13.48 -14.54 -12.42
N PRO A 227 12.98 -13.68 -11.51
CA PRO A 227 11.58 -13.70 -11.10
C PRO A 227 10.62 -13.43 -12.26
N LYS A 228 9.48 -14.11 -12.28
CA LYS A 228 8.32 -13.76 -13.09
C LYS A 228 7.48 -12.71 -12.37
N LEU A 229 6.58 -12.03 -13.08
CA LEU A 229 5.69 -11.02 -12.49
C LEU A 229 4.89 -11.57 -11.29
N ARG A 230 4.36 -12.78 -11.39
CA ARG A 230 3.61 -13.43 -10.32
C ARG A 230 4.48 -13.74 -9.09
N ASP A 231 5.77 -14.01 -9.27
CA ASP A 231 6.67 -14.28 -8.16
C ASP A 231 6.77 -13.08 -7.17
N PHE A 232 6.60 -11.85 -7.66
CA PHE A 232 6.54 -10.67 -6.80
C PHE A 232 5.31 -10.70 -5.88
N ASP A 233 4.18 -11.18 -6.38
CA ASP A 233 2.96 -11.32 -5.59
C ASP A 233 3.04 -12.49 -4.60
N ASP A 234 3.64 -13.60 -5.00
CA ASP A 234 3.67 -14.81 -4.20
C ASP A 234 4.80 -14.79 -3.16
N TYR A 235 5.98 -14.26 -3.51
CA TYR A 235 7.21 -14.39 -2.72
C TYR A 235 7.97 -13.09 -2.50
N GLY A 236 7.63 -12.01 -3.18
CA GLY A 236 8.32 -10.72 -3.09
C GLY A 236 7.98 -9.92 -1.85
N GLU A 237 8.84 -8.97 -1.51
CA GLU A 237 8.66 -7.99 -0.43
C GLU A 237 8.19 -6.64 -0.96
N MET A 238 8.24 -6.46 -2.27
CA MET A 238 7.82 -5.24 -2.97
C MET A 238 6.87 -5.61 -4.10
N ASP A 239 5.80 -4.84 -4.25
CA ASP A 239 4.89 -4.93 -5.38
C ASP A 239 5.59 -4.50 -6.67
N VAL A 240 5.50 -5.33 -7.72
CA VAL A 240 6.09 -5.04 -9.03
C VAL A 240 5.53 -3.75 -9.67
N LEU A 241 4.35 -3.29 -9.26
CA LEU A 241 3.79 -2.02 -9.71
C LEU A 241 4.72 -0.84 -9.39
N ARG A 242 5.60 -0.95 -8.37
CA ARG A 242 6.64 0.07 -8.13
C ARG A 242 7.61 0.22 -9.31
N ILE A 243 7.89 -0.88 -10.01
CA ILE A 243 8.71 -0.85 -11.25
C ILE A 243 7.92 -0.18 -12.38
N PHE A 244 6.62 -0.49 -12.51
CA PHE A 244 5.77 0.10 -13.56
C PHE A 244 5.57 1.60 -13.36
N ASP A 245 5.39 2.05 -12.11
CA ASP A 245 5.20 3.46 -11.76
C ASP A 245 6.47 4.30 -11.83
N ASN A 246 7.64 3.66 -11.84
CA ASN A 246 8.90 4.38 -11.93
C ASN A 246 9.02 5.07 -13.30
N SER A 247 9.25 6.39 -13.28
CA SER A 247 9.27 7.25 -14.49
C SER A 247 10.34 6.86 -15.51
N SER A 248 11.45 6.26 -15.08
CA SER A 248 12.56 5.86 -15.96
C SER A 248 12.46 4.42 -16.46
N LEU A 249 11.57 3.61 -15.86
CA LEU A 249 11.39 2.19 -16.20
C LEU A 249 10.09 1.96 -16.95
N GLY A 250 8.96 2.14 -16.32
CA GLY A 250 7.65 2.00 -16.90
C GLY A 250 7.18 0.56 -17.12
N SER A 251 8.09 -0.42 -17.06
CA SER A 251 7.79 -1.84 -17.20
C SER A 251 8.87 -2.71 -16.55
N TYR A 252 8.51 -3.94 -16.21
CA TYR A 252 9.47 -4.94 -15.73
C TYR A 252 10.45 -5.36 -16.81
N TYR A 253 9.99 -5.46 -18.07
CA TYR A 253 10.84 -5.71 -19.22
C TYR A 253 12.00 -4.70 -19.28
N LYS A 254 11.72 -3.40 -19.21
CA LYS A 254 12.75 -2.36 -19.27
C LYS A 254 13.71 -2.41 -18.07
N PHE A 255 13.21 -2.78 -16.90
CA PHE A 255 14.05 -3.05 -15.73
C PHE A 255 15.03 -4.20 -16.02
N LEU A 256 14.55 -5.33 -16.53
CA LEU A 256 15.39 -6.49 -16.85
C LEU A 256 16.44 -6.16 -17.92
N VAL A 257 16.06 -5.50 -19.00
CA VAL A 257 17.00 -5.06 -20.06
C VAL A 257 18.13 -4.21 -19.49
N LYS A 258 17.80 -3.33 -18.53
CA LYS A 258 18.77 -2.37 -18.00
C LYS A 258 19.66 -2.93 -16.90
N TYR A 259 19.15 -3.86 -16.09
CA TYR A 259 19.84 -4.26 -14.85
C TYR A 259 20.12 -5.76 -14.73
N GLU A 260 19.49 -6.62 -15.57
CA GLU A 260 19.68 -8.06 -15.51
C GLU A 260 20.57 -8.53 -16.67
N LYS A 261 21.81 -8.89 -16.37
CA LYS A 261 22.80 -9.29 -17.38
C LYS A 261 22.44 -10.61 -18.10
N GLU A 262 21.72 -11.47 -17.43
CA GLU A 262 21.29 -12.76 -17.97
C GLU A 262 20.10 -12.64 -18.93
N TYR A 263 19.39 -11.53 -18.90
CA TYR A 263 18.22 -11.27 -19.72
C TYR A 263 18.61 -10.83 -21.13
N LYS A 264 18.29 -11.63 -22.15
CA LYS A 264 18.75 -11.44 -23.54
C LYS A 264 17.67 -10.95 -24.50
N ILE A 265 16.40 -10.97 -24.09
CA ILE A 265 15.29 -10.49 -24.94
C ILE A 265 15.47 -9.01 -25.24
N ARG A 266 15.28 -8.65 -26.52
CA ARG A 266 15.31 -7.26 -27.00
C ARG A 266 14.13 -7.03 -27.94
N LEU A 267 13.28 -6.08 -27.56
CA LEU A 267 12.09 -5.68 -28.28
C LEU A 267 12.36 -4.41 -29.10
N SER A 268 11.57 -4.17 -30.12
CA SER A 268 11.57 -2.89 -30.86
C SER A 268 10.99 -1.76 -29.98
N GLU A 269 11.21 -0.50 -30.37
CA GLU A 269 10.70 0.66 -29.64
C GLU A 269 9.16 0.66 -29.52
N ASP A 270 8.46 0.25 -30.59
CA ASP A 270 7.00 0.16 -30.58
C ASP A 270 6.50 -0.96 -29.65
N GLU A 271 7.15 -2.13 -29.70
CA GLU A 271 6.86 -3.24 -28.78
C GLU A 271 7.12 -2.84 -27.31
N GLU A 272 8.24 -2.15 -27.04
CA GLU A 272 8.52 -1.60 -25.68
C GLU A 272 7.42 -0.65 -25.22
N LYS A 273 6.90 0.20 -26.12
CA LYS A 273 5.81 1.13 -25.79
C LYS A 273 4.51 0.42 -25.49
N VAL A 274 4.19 -0.65 -26.22
CA VAL A 274 3.02 -1.49 -25.91
C VAL A 274 3.18 -2.14 -24.53
N ILE A 275 4.35 -2.72 -24.23
CA ILE A 275 4.60 -3.32 -22.89
C ILE A 275 4.52 -2.26 -21.79
N GLU A 276 5.05 -1.05 -22.01
CA GLU A 276 4.93 0.06 -21.05
C GLU A 276 3.46 0.45 -20.83
N PHE A 277 2.68 0.60 -21.89
CA PHE A 277 1.26 0.93 -21.82
C PHE A 277 0.48 -0.11 -21.01
N VAL A 278 0.61 -1.39 -21.38
CA VAL A 278 -0.10 -2.47 -20.69
C VAL A 278 0.33 -2.54 -19.20
N SER A 279 1.63 -2.40 -18.91
CA SER A 279 2.15 -2.38 -17.54
C SER A 279 1.52 -1.28 -16.70
N LYS A 280 1.52 -0.03 -17.19
CA LYS A 280 1.06 1.14 -16.45
C LYS A 280 -0.45 1.30 -16.37
N LYS A 281 -1.17 0.87 -17.43
CA LYS A 281 -2.59 1.20 -17.57
C LYS A 281 -3.52 0.02 -17.28
N LEU A 282 -3.08 -1.22 -17.55
CA LEU A 282 -3.97 -2.37 -17.51
C LEU A 282 -3.54 -3.46 -16.50
N ALA A 283 -2.24 -3.71 -16.36
CA ALA A 283 -1.73 -4.82 -15.56
C ALA A 283 -1.90 -4.67 -14.04
N ASN A 284 -2.36 -3.50 -13.57
CA ASN A 284 -2.81 -3.34 -12.19
C ASN A 284 -4.08 -4.15 -11.86
N GLY A 285 -4.78 -4.66 -12.89
CA GLY A 285 -5.95 -5.52 -12.74
C GLY A 285 -7.24 -4.80 -12.35
N LYS A 286 -7.31 -3.47 -12.41
CA LYS A 286 -8.48 -2.70 -11.96
C LYS A 286 -9.75 -2.96 -12.81
N ARG A 287 -9.60 -3.44 -14.06
CA ARG A 287 -10.72 -3.85 -14.93
C ARG A 287 -10.33 -5.05 -15.80
N ILE A 288 -11.23 -6.03 -15.91
CA ILE A 288 -10.96 -7.31 -16.59
C ILE A 288 -11.10 -7.24 -18.11
N GLN A 289 -11.95 -6.36 -18.63
CA GLN A 289 -12.39 -6.37 -20.02
C GLN A 289 -11.23 -6.20 -21.00
N GLU A 290 -10.36 -5.21 -20.81
CA GLU A 290 -9.20 -5.01 -21.68
C GLU A 290 -8.19 -6.17 -21.59
N LEU A 291 -8.03 -6.74 -20.41
CA LEU A 291 -7.12 -7.88 -20.20
C LEU A 291 -7.63 -9.13 -20.93
N GLN A 292 -8.93 -9.41 -20.85
CA GLN A 292 -9.54 -10.51 -21.60
C GLN A 292 -9.51 -10.25 -23.12
N LEU A 293 -9.70 -8.99 -23.54
CA LEU A 293 -9.58 -8.62 -24.95
C LEU A 293 -8.15 -8.86 -25.47
N LEU A 294 -7.12 -8.46 -24.71
CA LEU A 294 -5.71 -8.75 -25.05
C LEU A 294 -5.44 -10.26 -25.10
N LYS A 295 -5.96 -11.01 -24.12
CA LYS A 295 -5.86 -12.49 -24.10
C LYS A 295 -6.47 -13.12 -25.35
N ARG A 296 -7.62 -12.61 -25.81
CA ARG A 296 -8.23 -13.05 -27.09
C ARG A 296 -7.40 -12.70 -28.29
N MET A 297 -6.79 -11.54 -28.34
CA MET A 297 -5.91 -11.16 -29.44
C MET A 297 -4.64 -12.02 -29.50
N LEU A 298 -4.09 -12.42 -28.34
CA LEU A 298 -3.02 -13.41 -28.27
C LEU A 298 -3.45 -14.77 -28.85
N ALA A 299 -4.66 -15.23 -28.52
CA ALA A 299 -5.21 -16.46 -29.09
C ALA A 299 -5.51 -16.33 -30.60
N TYR A 300 -5.98 -15.16 -31.05
CA TYR A 300 -6.25 -14.87 -32.45
C TYR A 300 -4.98 -14.97 -33.32
N ALA A 301 -3.85 -14.46 -32.81
CA ALA A 301 -2.56 -14.53 -33.53
C ALA A 301 -2.10 -15.97 -33.85
N HIS A 302 -2.55 -16.95 -33.06
CA HIS A 302 -2.29 -18.38 -33.27
C HIS A 302 -3.44 -19.14 -33.97
N GLY A 303 -4.44 -18.44 -34.51
CA GLY A 303 -5.58 -19.06 -35.19
C GLY A 303 -6.55 -19.82 -34.26
N LEU A 304 -6.47 -19.58 -32.94
CA LEU A 304 -7.28 -20.27 -31.92
C LEU A 304 -8.63 -19.57 -31.62
N SER A 305 -8.87 -18.39 -32.19
CA SER A 305 -10.12 -17.64 -31.96
C SER A 305 -11.23 -18.12 -32.90
N LYS A 306 -12.38 -18.52 -32.33
CA LYS A 306 -13.58 -18.96 -33.06
C LYS A 306 -14.64 -17.86 -33.21
N PHE A 307 -14.51 -16.76 -32.50
CA PHE A 307 -15.50 -15.68 -32.43
C PHE A 307 -14.84 -14.34 -32.71
N GLY A 308 -15.62 -13.36 -33.18
CA GLY A 308 -15.19 -11.97 -33.24
C GLY A 308 -14.74 -11.46 -31.85
N LEU A 309 -13.94 -10.40 -31.80
CA LEU A 309 -13.31 -9.97 -30.54
C LEU A 309 -14.32 -9.63 -29.45
N PHE A 310 -15.33 -8.79 -29.74
CA PHE A 310 -16.30 -8.38 -28.73
C PHE A 310 -17.38 -9.44 -28.46
N ALA A 311 -17.76 -10.21 -29.48
CA ALA A 311 -18.65 -11.35 -29.28
C ALA A 311 -18.04 -12.37 -28.32
N GLY A 312 -16.76 -12.64 -28.50
CA GLY A 312 -16.04 -13.53 -27.60
C GLY A 312 -15.75 -12.91 -26.24
N LEU A 313 -15.37 -11.62 -26.17
CA LEU A 313 -15.19 -10.91 -24.92
C LEU A 313 -16.43 -10.95 -24.04
N SER A 314 -17.62 -10.79 -24.64
CA SER A 314 -18.88 -10.88 -23.93
C SER A 314 -19.12 -12.26 -23.28
N LEU A 315 -18.56 -13.33 -23.86
CA LEU A 315 -18.60 -14.66 -23.26
C LEU A 315 -17.61 -14.78 -22.08
N ASP A 316 -16.38 -14.26 -22.27
CA ASP A 316 -15.34 -14.36 -21.22
C ASP A 316 -15.73 -13.59 -19.97
N VAL A 317 -16.28 -12.38 -20.09
CA VAL A 317 -16.63 -11.57 -18.91
C VAL A 317 -17.84 -12.13 -18.14
N LYS A 318 -18.66 -12.99 -18.78
CA LYS A 318 -19.75 -13.71 -18.07
C LYS A 318 -19.22 -14.67 -17.01
N GLU A 319 -18.02 -15.21 -17.17
CA GLU A 319 -17.38 -16.03 -16.13
C GLU A 319 -17.16 -15.24 -14.83
N TYR A 320 -17.08 -13.92 -14.93
CA TYR A 320 -16.98 -12.98 -13.79
C TYR A 320 -18.32 -12.35 -13.41
N GLY A 321 -19.45 -12.88 -13.93
CA GLY A 321 -20.79 -12.35 -13.67
C GLY A 321 -21.06 -10.97 -14.28
N LYS A 322 -20.31 -10.58 -15.33
CA LYS A 322 -20.40 -9.26 -15.97
C LYS A 322 -21.04 -9.31 -17.35
N GLU A 323 -21.66 -8.21 -17.73
CA GLU A 323 -22.16 -7.94 -19.08
C GLU A 323 -21.54 -6.64 -19.59
N ILE A 324 -21.38 -6.53 -20.91
CA ILE A 324 -20.81 -5.34 -21.54
C ILE A 324 -21.94 -4.46 -22.07
N SER A 325 -22.13 -3.29 -21.47
CA SER A 325 -23.04 -2.26 -21.96
C SER A 325 -22.48 -1.59 -23.23
N GLN A 326 -23.33 -0.84 -23.95
CA GLN A 326 -22.87 -0.08 -25.11
C GLN A 326 -21.82 0.99 -24.77
N ASP A 327 -22.04 1.74 -23.66
CA ASP A 327 -21.09 2.77 -23.21
C ASP A 327 -19.75 2.13 -22.80
N GLN A 328 -19.79 0.97 -22.15
CA GLN A 328 -18.60 0.23 -21.78
C GLN A 328 -17.84 -0.27 -23.02
N LYS A 329 -18.55 -0.78 -24.03
CA LYS A 329 -17.94 -1.21 -25.30
C LYS A 329 -17.22 -0.02 -25.99
N GLU A 330 -17.85 1.14 -26.05
CA GLU A 330 -17.26 2.33 -26.64
C GLU A 330 -16.02 2.80 -25.85
N ASN A 331 -16.09 2.80 -24.52
CA ASN A 331 -14.96 3.14 -23.67
C ASN A 331 -13.79 2.15 -23.89
N ILE A 332 -14.04 0.83 -23.92
CA ILE A 332 -13.01 -0.19 -24.19
C ILE A 332 -12.38 0.05 -25.57
N VAL A 333 -13.19 0.32 -26.58
CA VAL A 333 -12.68 0.65 -27.93
C VAL A 333 -11.77 1.87 -27.86
N ASN A 334 -12.17 2.94 -27.19
CA ASN A 334 -11.38 4.16 -27.08
C ASN A 334 -10.06 3.93 -26.32
N VAL A 335 -10.06 3.09 -25.29
CA VAL A 335 -8.82 2.68 -24.59
C VAL A 335 -7.91 1.90 -25.53
N MET A 336 -8.45 0.95 -26.30
CA MET A 336 -7.69 0.05 -27.16
C MET A 336 -7.28 0.67 -28.53
N THR A 337 -7.78 1.86 -28.83
CA THR A 337 -7.40 2.66 -30.03
C THR A 337 -6.65 3.95 -29.70
N ASN A 338 -6.27 4.14 -28.41
CA ASN A 338 -5.64 5.37 -27.91
C ASN A 338 -6.49 6.65 -28.12
N GLU A 339 -7.81 6.51 -28.22
CA GLU A 339 -8.73 7.65 -28.28
C GLU A 339 -9.18 8.12 -26.87
N PHE A 340 -9.11 7.25 -25.86
CA PHE A 340 -9.49 7.56 -24.47
C PHE A 340 -8.61 8.63 -23.81
N PRO A 341 -7.26 8.67 -23.96
CA PRO A 341 -6.44 9.68 -23.30
C PRO A 341 -6.73 11.09 -23.80
N ALA A 342 -6.83 12.06 -22.87
CA ALA A 342 -6.97 13.47 -23.18
C ALA A 342 -5.62 14.20 -23.24
N GLY A 343 -5.54 15.27 -24.01
CA GLY A 343 -4.40 16.19 -24.05
C GLY A 343 -3.08 15.53 -24.42
N ALA A 344 -2.01 15.82 -23.67
CA ALA A 344 -0.67 15.30 -23.93
C ALA A 344 -0.56 13.76 -23.78
N GLY A 345 -1.45 13.13 -23.00
CA GLY A 345 -1.48 11.68 -22.82
C GLY A 345 -1.69 10.91 -24.11
N LYS A 346 -2.44 11.47 -25.05
CA LYS A 346 -2.71 10.85 -26.36
C LYS A 346 -1.44 10.66 -27.20
N LYS A 347 -0.45 11.55 -27.08
CA LYS A 347 0.82 11.46 -27.81
C LYS A 347 1.77 10.43 -27.23
N THR A 348 1.69 10.17 -25.94
CA THR A 348 2.63 9.29 -25.21
C THR A 348 2.57 7.84 -25.72
N TYR A 349 1.38 7.37 -26.08
CA TYR A 349 1.12 5.99 -26.49
C TYR A 349 0.43 5.93 -27.86
N SER A 350 0.80 6.83 -28.79
CA SER A 350 0.21 6.88 -30.15
C SER A 350 0.37 5.59 -30.95
N GLN A 351 1.38 4.76 -30.61
CA GLN A 351 1.60 3.45 -31.22
C GLN A 351 0.67 2.36 -30.67
N CYS A 352 0.01 2.60 -29.53
CA CYS A 352 -0.81 1.60 -28.84
C CYS A 352 -2.24 1.59 -29.42
N VAL A 353 -2.34 1.18 -30.69
CA VAL A 353 -3.61 0.95 -31.39
C VAL A 353 -3.73 -0.53 -31.67
N PHE A 354 -4.53 -1.21 -30.85
CA PHE A 354 -4.60 -2.68 -30.83
C PHE A 354 -5.65 -3.24 -31.77
N ILE A 355 -6.76 -2.51 -31.97
CA ILE A 355 -7.93 -2.97 -32.70
C ILE A 355 -8.36 -1.98 -33.77
N GLU A 356 -8.94 -2.50 -34.84
CA GLU A 356 -9.61 -1.75 -35.91
C GLU A 356 -10.99 -2.34 -36.20
N LYS A 357 -11.91 -1.51 -36.70
CA LYS A 357 -13.29 -1.91 -36.98
C LYS A 357 -13.36 -2.89 -38.15
N GLU A 358 -14.13 -3.98 -38.02
CA GLU A 358 -14.43 -4.94 -39.05
C GLU A 358 -15.93 -5.28 -39.06
N GLY A 359 -16.67 -4.69 -40.00
CA GLY A 359 -18.11 -4.84 -40.06
C GLY A 359 -18.80 -4.32 -38.78
N ASN A 360 -19.49 -5.19 -38.05
CA ASN A 360 -20.16 -4.89 -36.78
C ASN A 360 -19.30 -5.22 -35.54
N ASP A 361 -18.09 -5.75 -35.73
CA ASP A 361 -17.16 -6.11 -34.67
C ASP A 361 -15.79 -5.45 -34.90
N TYR A 362 -14.78 -5.91 -34.22
CA TYR A 362 -13.39 -5.44 -34.30
C TYR A 362 -12.45 -6.63 -34.50
N LYS A 363 -11.29 -6.35 -35.08
CA LYS A 363 -10.17 -7.28 -35.20
C LYS A 363 -8.87 -6.61 -34.72
N PRO A 364 -7.80 -7.38 -34.44
CA PRO A 364 -6.50 -6.81 -34.19
C PRO A 364 -5.98 -6.05 -35.43
N THR A 365 -5.29 -4.93 -35.22
CA THR A 365 -4.61 -4.20 -36.30
C THR A 365 -3.49 -5.04 -36.91
N LYS A 366 -3.14 -4.75 -38.16
CA LYS A 366 -2.04 -5.44 -38.85
C LYS A 366 -0.70 -5.21 -38.14
N GLU A 367 -0.49 -4.00 -37.65
CA GLU A 367 0.70 -3.61 -36.91
C GLU A 367 0.82 -4.42 -35.61
N PHE A 368 -0.25 -4.57 -34.87
CA PHE A 368 -0.26 -5.34 -33.64
C PHE A 368 -0.08 -6.85 -33.90
N LEU A 369 -0.71 -7.40 -34.96
CA LEU A 369 -0.48 -8.79 -35.38
C LEU A 369 0.97 -9.04 -35.77
N LYS A 370 1.62 -8.07 -36.42
CA LYS A 370 3.04 -8.15 -36.76
C LYS A 370 3.91 -8.21 -35.50
N MET A 371 3.60 -7.40 -34.46
CA MET A 371 4.30 -7.48 -33.17
C MET A 371 4.07 -8.85 -32.51
N LEU A 372 2.84 -9.38 -32.54
CA LEU A 372 2.51 -10.70 -31.99
C LEU A 372 3.20 -11.87 -32.72
N SER A 373 3.72 -11.67 -33.93
CA SER A 373 4.54 -12.66 -34.63
C SER A 373 5.98 -12.76 -34.11
N ASN A 374 6.40 -11.84 -33.24
CA ASN A 374 7.64 -11.93 -32.48
C ASN A 374 7.39 -12.74 -31.20
N ASP A 375 7.93 -13.94 -31.11
CA ASP A 375 7.73 -14.85 -29.96
C ASP A 375 8.17 -14.23 -28.64
N ASP A 376 9.24 -13.44 -28.62
CA ASP A 376 9.71 -12.76 -27.43
C ASP A 376 8.69 -11.72 -26.92
N PHE A 377 8.18 -10.88 -27.83
CA PHE A 377 7.13 -9.92 -27.51
C PHE A 377 5.84 -10.62 -27.07
N TYR A 378 5.42 -11.65 -27.80
CA TYR A 378 4.24 -12.45 -27.46
C TYR A 378 4.31 -12.98 -26.02
N ASN A 379 5.44 -13.60 -25.65
CA ASN A 379 5.63 -14.20 -24.34
C ASN A 379 5.66 -13.15 -23.22
N VAL A 380 6.33 -12.00 -23.42
CA VAL A 380 6.37 -10.90 -22.46
C VAL A 380 4.97 -10.30 -22.26
N LEU A 381 4.23 -10.07 -23.35
CA LEU A 381 2.86 -9.54 -23.28
C LEU A 381 1.90 -10.55 -22.63
N LYS A 382 2.01 -11.83 -22.97
CA LYS A 382 1.20 -12.90 -22.38
C LYS A 382 1.38 -12.97 -20.86
N GLU A 383 2.63 -12.96 -20.37
CA GLU A 383 2.91 -12.97 -18.95
C GLU A 383 2.28 -11.75 -18.25
N LEU A 384 2.36 -10.56 -18.85
CA LEU A 384 1.81 -9.33 -18.33
C LEU A 384 0.27 -9.35 -18.27
N VAL A 385 -0.38 -9.91 -19.29
CA VAL A 385 -1.84 -10.08 -19.33
C VAL A 385 -2.30 -11.09 -18.28
N ASP A 386 -1.66 -12.25 -18.19
CA ASP A 386 -1.97 -13.29 -17.21
C ASP A 386 -1.78 -12.76 -15.77
N PHE A 387 -0.74 -11.95 -15.54
CA PHE A 387 -0.52 -11.26 -14.27
C PHE A 387 -1.65 -10.27 -13.94
N GLY A 388 -2.05 -9.43 -14.88
CA GLY A 388 -3.15 -8.47 -14.70
C GLY A 388 -4.49 -9.16 -14.39
N ILE A 389 -4.79 -10.29 -15.04
CA ILE A 389 -5.98 -11.10 -14.78
C ILE A 389 -5.94 -11.65 -13.36
N SER A 390 -4.81 -12.23 -12.95
CA SER A 390 -4.63 -12.74 -11.56
C SER A 390 -4.82 -11.63 -10.50
N ARG A 391 -4.35 -10.42 -10.80
CA ARG A 391 -4.58 -9.23 -9.94
C ARG A 391 -6.06 -8.86 -9.88
N TYR A 392 -6.76 -8.85 -11.01
CA TYR A 392 -8.19 -8.60 -11.02
C TYR A 392 -8.94 -9.61 -10.15
N GLU A 393 -8.68 -10.90 -10.34
CA GLU A 393 -9.33 -11.98 -9.60
C GLU A 393 -9.13 -11.86 -8.09
N ARG A 394 -7.94 -11.47 -7.66
CA ARG A 394 -7.59 -11.31 -6.25
C ARG A 394 -8.16 -10.03 -5.62
N ASP A 395 -8.03 -8.89 -6.30
CA ASP A 395 -8.18 -7.58 -5.67
C ASP A 395 -9.42 -6.79 -6.16
N TYR A 396 -9.95 -7.10 -7.37
CA TYR A 396 -10.97 -6.27 -8.03
C TYR A 396 -12.19 -7.04 -8.54
N SER A 397 -12.29 -8.34 -8.30
CA SER A 397 -13.42 -9.15 -8.77
C SER A 397 -14.72 -8.88 -8.03
N GLN A 398 -14.66 -8.42 -6.77
CA GLN A 398 -15.83 -8.13 -5.94
C GLN A 398 -16.29 -6.68 -6.13
N THR A 399 -16.81 -6.37 -7.31
CA THR A 399 -17.27 -5.03 -7.66
C THR A 399 -18.55 -4.64 -6.93
N TYR A 400 -18.70 -3.32 -6.70
CA TYR A 400 -19.85 -2.75 -6.02
C TYR A 400 -20.96 -2.43 -7.01
N ASP A 401 -22.17 -2.95 -6.72
CA ASP A 401 -23.35 -2.81 -7.56
C ASP A 401 -23.05 -3.18 -9.04
N GLN A 402 -23.51 -2.41 -9.98
CA GLN A 402 -23.30 -2.62 -11.43
C GLN A 402 -22.06 -1.86 -11.95
N THR A 403 -21.18 -1.38 -11.07
CA THR A 403 -19.95 -0.68 -11.46
C THR A 403 -18.78 -1.66 -11.67
N ASP A 404 -17.67 -1.16 -12.22
CA ASP A 404 -16.37 -1.84 -12.20
C ASP A 404 -15.49 -1.40 -11.00
N LEU A 405 -16.08 -0.69 -10.03
CA LEU A 405 -15.41 -0.21 -8.84
C LEU A 405 -15.59 -1.17 -7.67
N VAL A 406 -14.59 -1.27 -6.80
CA VAL A 406 -14.61 -2.07 -5.58
C VAL A 406 -14.57 -1.16 -4.37
N LEU A 407 -15.49 -1.32 -3.41
CA LEU A 407 -15.52 -0.51 -2.20
C LEU A 407 -14.18 -0.57 -1.46
N TYR A 408 -13.71 0.60 -1.03
CA TYR A 408 -12.48 0.81 -0.27
C TYR A 408 -11.18 0.54 -1.03
N GLN A 409 -11.23 0.17 -2.30
CA GLN A 409 -10.07 0.21 -3.19
C GLN A 409 -9.77 1.65 -3.63
N LYS A 410 -8.55 1.89 -4.10
CA LYS A 410 -8.07 3.21 -4.46
C LYS A 410 -7.99 3.41 -5.97
N TYR A 411 -8.40 4.59 -6.40
CA TYR A 411 -8.47 4.96 -7.82
C TYR A 411 -7.93 6.36 -8.07
N THR A 412 -7.21 6.52 -9.17
CA THR A 412 -6.85 7.83 -9.72
C THR A 412 -8.02 8.45 -10.48
N TYR A 413 -7.95 9.74 -10.81
CA TYR A 413 -8.95 10.38 -11.68
C TYR A 413 -9.10 9.64 -13.03
N GLU A 414 -7.99 9.21 -13.64
CA GLU A 414 -8.00 8.46 -14.91
C GLU A 414 -8.68 7.10 -14.75
N ASP A 415 -8.40 6.38 -13.67
CA ASP A 415 -9.09 5.12 -13.37
C ASP A 415 -10.60 5.33 -13.28
N VAL A 416 -11.04 6.37 -12.56
CA VAL A 416 -12.47 6.65 -12.38
C VAL A 416 -13.15 6.96 -13.70
N CYS A 417 -12.58 7.82 -14.55
CA CYS A 417 -13.14 8.09 -15.87
C CYS A 417 -13.27 6.81 -16.71
N ARG A 418 -12.25 5.92 -16.66
CA ARG A 418 -12.26 4.65 -17.38
C ARG A 418 -13.30 3.68 -16.82
N LEU A 419 -13.35 3.51 -15.50
CA LEU A 419 -14.23 2.55 -14.83
C LEU A 419 -15.71 2.98 -14.80
N LEU A 420 -15.98 4.27 -14.94
CA LEU A 420 -17.31 4.82 -15.14
C LEU A 420 -17.71 4.92 -16.63
N ASN A 421 -16.91 4.33 -17.52
CA ASN A 421 -17.17 4.22 -18.95
C ASN A 421 -17.28 5.55 -19.72
N TRP A 422 -16.57 6.58 -19.26
CA TRP A 422 -16.50 7.84 -19.97
C TRP A 422 -15.86 7.66 -21.35
N GLU A 423 -16.30 8.44 -22.32
CA GLU A 423 -15.78 8.35 -23.68
C GLU A 423 -14.29 8.74 -23.76
N GLN A 424 -13.88 9.72 -22.95
CA GLN A 424 -12.50 10.17 -22.84
C GLN A 424 -12.13 10.44 -21.39
N ASN A 425 -10.83 10.35 -21.11
CA ASN A 425 -10.26 10.79 -19.83
C ASN A 425 -10.43 12.31 -19.68
N GLU A 426 -10.48 12.76 -18.44
CA GLU A 426 -10.51 14.18 -18.11
C GLU A 426 -9.29 14.57 -17.27
N VAL A 427 -8.76 15.76 -17.52
CA VAL A 427 -7.64 16.26 -16.72
C VAL A 427 -8.12 16.67 -15.33
N PRO A 428 -7.33 16.40 -14.26
CA PRO A 428 -7.73 16.67 -12.87
C PRO A 428 -8.21 18.12 -12.62
N LEU A 429 -7.58 19.10 -13.27
CA LEU A 429 -7.95 20.52 -13.15
C LEU A 429 -9.38 20.81 -13.65
N ASN A 430 -9.84 20.11 -14.67
CA ASN A 430 -11.19 20.28 -15.20
C ASN A 430 -12.24 19.55 -14.34
N ILE A 431 -11.86 18.50 -13.63
CA ILE A 431 -12.75 17.83 -12.68
C ILE A 431 -12.97 18.74 -11.47
N GLY A 432 -11.92 19.27 -10.86
CA GLY A 432 -11.98 20.29 -9.81
C GLY A 432 -12.92 19.94 -8.66
N GLY A 433 -12.83 18.75 -8.10
CA GLY A 433 -13.68 18.23 -7.03
C GLY A 433 -14.84 17.37 -7.54
N TYR A 434 -15.50 17.69 -8.64
CA TYR A 434 -16.54 16.86 -9.25
C TYR A 434 -16.77 17.22 -10.72
N LYS A 435 -17.28 16.27 -11.50
CA LYS A 435 -17.72 16.53 -12.88
C LYS A 435 -18.81 15.55 -13.29
N PHE A 436 -19.85 16.06 -13.92
CA PHE A 436 -20.96 15.28 -14.45
C PHE A 436 -20.68 14.84 -15.89
N ASP A 437 -20.77 13.54 -16.15
CA ASP A 437 -20.80 13.01 -17.52
C ASP A 437 -22.24 12.76 -17.95
N LYS A 438 -22.67 13.51 -18.98
CA LYS A 438 -24.06 13.47 -19.45
C LYS A 438 -24.42 12.16 -20.14
N LYS A 439 -23.43 11.49 -20.77
CA LYS A 439 -23.65 10.27 -21.54
C LYS A 439 -23.90 9.08 -20.61
N THR A 440 -22.99 8.84 -19.68
CA THR A 440 -23.09 7.73 -18.74
C THR A 440 -23.99 8.06 -17.54
N LYS A 441 -24.40 9.32 -17.37
CA LYS A 441 -25.12 9.84 -16.20
C LYS A 441 -24.41 9.56 -14.87
N THR A 442 -23.09 9.54 -14.89
CA THR A 442 -22.25 9.37 -13.70
C THR A 442 -21.70 10.69 -13.21
N PHE A 443 -21.64 10.85 -11.90
CA PHE A 443 -21.21 12.08 -11.25
C PHE A 443 -20.23 11.80 -10.13
N PRO A 444 -18.95 11.53 -10.42
CA PRO A 444 -17.93 11.31 -9.41
C PRO A 444 -17.62 12.60 -8.65
N VAL A 445 -17.55 12.49 -7.33
CA VAL A 445 -17.20 13.54 -6.37
C VAL A 445 -15.92 13.14 -5.66
N PHE A 446 -14.90 14.01 -5.71
CA PHE A 446 -13.58 13.80 -5.14
C PHE A 446 -13.33 14.77 -3.99
N ILE A 447 -13.12 14.24 -2.80
CA ILE A 447 -12.89 15.01 -1.58
C ILE A 447 -11.46 14.79 -1.08
N ASN A 448 -10.77 15.91 -0.80
CA ASN A 448 -9.54 15.91 -0.01
C ASN A 448 -9.94 16.30 1.41
N TYR A 449 -9.88 15.34 2.35
CA TYR A 449 -10.45 15.51 3.68
C TYR A 449 -9.59 16.40 4.58
N ASP A 450 -8.28 16.13 4.66
CA ASP A 450 -7.34 17.00 5.37
C ASP A 450 -6.97 18.20 4.49
N LYS A 451 -7.25 19.39 5.02
CA LYS A 451 -6.79 20.65 4.46
C LYS A 451 -5.71 21.18 5.39
N SER A 452 -4.49 21.37 4.88
CA SER A 452 -3.37 21.91 5.67
C SER A 452 -3.73 23.27 6.30
N ASP A 453 -3.19 23.54 7.50
CA ASP A 453 -3.40 24.77 8.26
C ASP A 453 -3.03 26.08 7.50
N ASP A 454 -2.27 25.97 6.40
CA ASP A 454 -1.86 27.08 5.54
C ASP A 454 -2.93 27.54 4.52
N ILE A 455 -4.12 26.94 4.53
CA ILE A 455 -5.19 27.33 3.61
C ILE A 455 -5.92 28.56 4.17
N SER A 456 -5.89 29.64 3.38
CA SER A 456 -6.51 30.94 3.68
C SER A 456 -7.91 30.83 4.29
N ASP A 457 -8.32 31.81 5.11
CA ASP A 457 -9.64 31.95 5.76
C ASP A 457 -10.87 31.73 4.86
N THR A 458 -10.68 31.65 3.54
CA THR A 458 -11.71 31.33 2.55
C THR A 458 -12.16 29.88 2.55
N THR A 459 -11.49 28.98 3.26
CA THR A 459 -11.74 27.53 3.28
C THR A 459 -12.16 26.96 4.63
N LYS A 460 -12.69 27.78 5.51
CA LYS A 460 -13.34 27.33 6.77
C LYS A 460 -14.59 26.46 6.57
N TYR A 461 -15.00 26.25 5.32
CA TYR A 461 -16.08 25.35 4.97
C TYR A 461 -15.46 24.02 4.57
N GLU A 462 -15.49 23.08 5.48
CA GLU A 462 -14.81 21.79 5.32
C GLU A 462 -15.82 20.70 4.99
N ASP A 463 -15.50 19.91 3.95
CA ASP A 463 -16.19 18.65 3.74
C ASP A 463 -15.88 17.75 4.95
N HIS A 464 -16.92 17.20 5.60
CA HIS A 464 -16.74 16.40 6.80
C HIS A 464 -17.86 15.39 7.00
N PHE A 465 -17.54 14.28 7.67
CA PHE A 465 -18.57 13.36 8.13
C PHE A 465 -19.35 13.97 9.30
N VAL A 466 -20.65 13.75 9.32
CA VAL A 466 -21.50 14.18 10.43
C VAL A 466 -21.12 13.37 11.67
N GLU A 467 -20.91 14.03 12.79
CA GLU A 467 -20.50 13.42 14.05
C GLU A 467 -21.42 12.24 14.43
N GLY A 468 -20.81 11.11 14.75
CA GLY A 468 -21.52 9.88 15.12
C GLY A 468 -22.08 9.07 13.93
N PHE A 469 -21.91 9.51 12.69
CA PHE A 469 -22.42 8.83 11.50
C PHE A 469 -21.32 8.51 10.50
N ARG A 470 -21.16 7.23 10.14
CA ARG A 470 -20.23 6.79 9.10
C ARG A 470 -20.82 6.79 7.69
N ASN A 471 -22.11 7.13 7.56
CA ASN A 471 -22.82 7.18 6.29
C ASN A 471 -23.44 8.55 5.98
N ARG A 472 -23.08 9.59 6.75
CA ARG A 472 -23.54 10.95 6.50
C ARG A 472 -22.36 11.88 6.32
N LEU A 473 -22.35 12.65 5.24
CA LEU A 473 -21.28 13.55 4.86
C LEU A 473 -21.87 14.92 4.50
N ILE A 474 -21.24 15.99 4.96
CA ILE A 474 -21.47 17.34 4.48
C ILE A 474 -20.38 17.66 3.47
N ALA A 475 -20.76 18.04 2.26
CA ALA A 475 -19.84 18.48 1.22
C ALA A 475 -20.33 19.76 0.54
N ILE A 476 -19.37 20.56 0.06
CA ILE A 476 -19.61 21.90 -0.45
C ILE A 476 -19.44 21.93 -1.97
N SER A 477 -20.35 22.62 -2.65
CA SER A 477 -20.27 22.83 -4.09
C SER A 477 -19.04 23.66 -4.48
N LYS A 478 -18.73 23.68 -5.76
CA LYS A 478 -17.74 24.63 -6.30
C LYS A 478 -18.15 26.09 -6.00
N SER A 479 -17.15 26.95 -5.85
CA SER A 479 -17.36 28.40 -5.70
C SER A 479 -18.15 28.99 -6.85
N GLY A 480 -19.02 29.95 -6.56
CA GLY A 480 -19.90 30.61 -7.53
C GLY A 480 -21.15 29.79 -7.89
N ARG A 481 -21.55 28.84 -7.02
CA ARG A 481 -22.77 28.04 -7.18
C ARG A 481 -23.87 28.54 -6.27
N SER A 482 -25.11 28.40 -6.77
CA SER A 482 -26.34 28.62 -6.03
C SER A 482 -27.20 27.37 -6.03
N LEU A 483 -28.27 27.35 -5.26
CA LEU A 483 -29.26 26.27 -5.29
C LEU A 483 -29.85 26.06 -6.70
N GLN A 484 -29.85 27.08 -7.57
CA GLN A 484 -30.36 26.98 -8.93
C GLN A 484 -29.31 26.54 -9.97
N SER A 485 -28.04 26.39 -9.59
CA SER A 485 -26.99 25.97 -10.49
C SER A 485 -27.24 24.53 -11.01
N GLU A 486 -26.96 24.28 -12.29
CA GLU A 486 -27.28 23.02 -12.98
C GLU A 486 -26.66 21.82 -12.27
N ASP A 487 -25.38 21.91 -11.86
CA ASP A 487 -24.67 20.87 -11.15
C ASP A 487 -25.27 20.61 -9.76
N VAL A 488 -25.65 21.63 -9.01
CA VAL A 488 -26.35 21.51 -7.73
C VAL A 488 -27.74 20.86 -7.91
N GLN A 489 -28.49 21.29 -8.93
CA GLN A 489 -29.79 20.64 -9.24
C GLN A 489 -29.63 19.19 -9.68
N ASN A 490 -28.52 18.82 -10.36
CA ASN A 490 -28.20 17.45 -10.69
C ASN A 490 -27.94 16.62 -9.45
N PHE A 491 -27.27 17.17 -8.44
CA PHE A 491 -27.06 16.52 -7.15
C PHE A 491 -28.39 16.32 -6.39
N LEU A 492 -29.14 17.38 -6.22
CA LEU A 492 -30.40 17.35 -5.44
C LEU A 492 -31.48 16.44 -6.05
N LYS A 493 -31.50 16.33 -7.37
CA LYS A 493 -32.46 15.54 -8.16
C LYS A 493 -31.81 14.32 -8.82
N ALA A 494 -30.69 13.84 -8.30
CA ALA A 494 -29.94 12.75 -8.91
C ALA A 494 -30.81 11.51 -9.15
N LYS A 495 -31.54 11.08 -8.13
CA LYS A 495 -32.45 9.92 -8.21
C LYS A 495 -33.53 10.08 -9.28
N GLU A 496 -34.16 11.26 -9.35
CA GLU A 496 -35.21 11.56 -10.34
C GLU A 496 -34.67 11.58 -11.77
N ARG A 497 -33.41 12.02 -11.93
CA ARG A 497 -32.73 12.17 -13.23
C ARG A 497 -31.99 10.90 -13.65
N GLY A 498 -31.97 9.86 -12.82
CA GLY A 498 -31.21 8.64 -13.05
C GLY A 498 -29.69 8.88 -13.06
N ILE A 499 -29.22 9.82 -12.24
CA ILE A 499 -27.79 10.16 -12.11
C ILE A 499 -27.21 9.36 -10.95
N GLN A 500 -26.10 8.69 -11.19
CA GLN A 500 -25.32 8.00 -10.17
C GLN A 500 -24.21 8.91 -9.63
N VAL A 501 -24.28 9.24 -8.33
CA VAL A 501 -23.28 10.06 -7.66
C VAL A 501 -22.34 9.13 -6.89
N GLU A 502 -21.04 9.19 -7.22
CA GLU A 502 -20.00 8.30 -6.72
C GLU A 502 -19.02 9.06 -5.83
N LEU A 503 -18.77 8.59 -4.63
CA LEU A 503 -17.90 9.25 -3.66
C LEU A 503 -16.48 8.67 -3.67
N PHE A 504 -15.51 9.55 -3.84
CA PHE A 504 -14.08 9.27 -3.76
C PHE A 504 -13.43 10.20 -2.75
N VAL A 505 -12.76 9.65 -1.74
CA VAL A 505 -12.15 10.44 -0.66
C VAL A 505 -10.69 10.06 -0.48
N ARG A 506 -9.83 11.04 -0.32
CA ARG A 506 -8.48 10.84 0.19
C ARG A 506 -8.21 11.76 1.38
N LYS A 507 -7.39 11.30 2.33
CA LYS A 507 -7.05 12.12 3.49
C LYS A 507 -6.17 13.30 3.07
N ASN A 508 -5.04 13.03 2.43
CA ASN A 508 -4.04 14.04 2.11
C ASN A 508 -4.20 14.57 0.69
N LYS A 509 -4.15 15.90 0.54
CA LYS A 509 -4.15 16.58 -0.75
C LYS A 509 -2.81 16.45 -1.50
N ASP A 510 -1.71 16.17 -0.79
CA ASP A 510 -0.37 16.08 -1.39
C ASP A 510 -0.26 14.82 -2.26
N ASP A 511 -0.14 15.02 -3.57
CA ASP A 511 0.04 13.94 -4.56
C ASP A 511 1.35 13.14 -4.34
N LYS A 512 2.32 13.67 -3.58
CA LYS A 512 3.52 12.92 -3.18
C LYS A 512 3.20 11.83 -2.16
N ILE A 513 2.11 11.98 -1.40
CA ILE A 513 1.62 10.99 -0.44
C ILE A 513 0.68 10.02 -1.14
N SER A 514 -0.38 10.52 -1.79
CA SER A 514 -1.31 9.70 -2.55
C SER A 514 -1.91 10.47 -3.72
N LYS A 515 -1.86 9.86 -4.91
CA LYS A 515 -2.60 10.31 -6.09
C LYS A 515 -3.98 9.68 -6.20
N GLU A 516 -4.27 8.70 -5.36
CA GLU A 516 -5.46 7.86 -5.41
C GLU A 516 -6.42 8.22 -4.29
N PHE A 517 -7.71 7.99 -4.56
CA PHE A 517 -8.82 8.19 -3.65
C PHE A 517 -9.47 6.86 -3.30
N TYR A 518 -9.85 6.66 -2.05
CA TYR A 518 -10.71 5.54 -1.65
C TYR A 518 -12.10 5.71 -2.24
N TYR A 519 -12.62 4.68 -2.88
CA TYR A 519 -13.99 4.62 -3.33
C TYR A 519 -14.90 4.25 -2.17
N LEU A 520 -15.88 5.08 -1.86
CA LEU A 520 -16.79 4.89 -0.71
C LEU A 520 -18.23 4.54 -1.12
N GLY A 521 -18.49 4.33 -2.42
CA GLY A 521 -19.77 3.90 -2.94
C GLY A 521 -20.66 5.04 -3.41
N HIS A 522 -21.96 4.70 -3.61
CA HIS A 522 -22.97 5.66 -4.02
C HIS A 522 -23.39 6.55 -2.88
N MET A 523 -23.79 7.78 -3.21
CA MET A 523 -24.41 8.69 -2.27
C MET A 523 -25.58 9.46 -2.89
N VAL A 524 -26.54 9.85 -2.06
CA VAL A 524 -27.69 10.68 -2.43
C VAL A 524 -27.78 11.90 -1.53
N ALA A 525 -28.25 13.04 -2.07
CA ALA A 525 -28.53 14.20 -1.24
C ALA A 525 -29.70 13.89 -0.28
N SER A 526 -29.55 14.25 1.01
CA SER A 526 -30.59 14.01 2.04
C SER A 526 -31.84 14.90 1.85
N GLY A 527 -31.73 15.92 1.03
CA GLY A 527 -32.72 17.00 0.91
C GLY A 527 -32.31 18.25 1.70
N ASN A 528 -31.35 18.15 2.59
CA ASN A 528 -30.79 19.31 3.31
C ASN A 528 -29.72 19.96 2.46
N ALA A 529 -30.02 21.15 1.93
CA ALA A 529 -29.05 21.96 1.19
C ALA A 529 -29.21 23.42 1.56
N LYS A 530 -28.10 24.12 1.74
CA LYS A 530 -28.07 25.50 2.17
C LYS A 530 -27.08 26.30 1.33
N GLU A 531 -27.59 27.38 0.71
CA GLU A 531 -26.75 28.36 0.04
C GLU A 531 -26.17 29.36 1.06
N PHE A 532 -24.90 29.71 0.90
CA PHE A 532 -24.22 30.68 1.74
C PHE A 532 -23.19 31.47 0.93
N THR A 533 -22.81 32.64 1.43
CA THR A 533 -21.72 33.44 0.85
C THR A 533 -20.41 33.04 1.51
N MET A 534 -19.41 32.76 0.69
CA MET A 534 -18.07 32.37 1.18
C MET A 534 -17.38 33.57 1.83
N ILE A 535 -16.69 33.32 2.97
CA ILE A 535 -15.94 34.33 3.71
C ILE A 535 -14.90 35.00 2.79
N ASN A 536 -14.73 36.30 2.91
CA ASN A 536 -13.78 37.12 2.15
C ASN A 536 -13.98 37.10 0.62
N THR A 537 -15.16 36.70 0.13
CA THR A 537 -15.53 36.76 -1.29
C THR A 537 -16.99 37.15 -1.43
N GLU A 538 -17.39 37.62 -2.61
CA GLU A 538 -18.81 37.81 -2.95
C GLU A 538 -19.42 36.55 -3.57
N LYS A 539 -18.68 35.45 -3.63
CA LYS A 539 -19.09 34.20 -4.29
C LYS A 539 -19.93 33.37 -3.34
N THR A 540 -20.97 32.77 -3.87
CA THR A 540 -21.81 31.81 -3.16
C THR A 540 -21.30 30.38 -3.32
N ALA A 541 -21.68 29.51 -2.40
CA ALA A 541 -21.53 28.05 -2.50
C ALA A 541 -22.74 27.38 -1.83
N VAL A 542 -22.93 26.11 -2.11
CA VAL A 542 -24.03 25.34 -1.54
C VAL A 542 -23.44 24.19 -0.71
N GLU A 543 -23.80 24.15 0.56
CA GLU A 543 -23.57 23.04 1.46
C GLU A 543 -24.66 22.00 1.24
N ILE A 544 -24.30 20.73 1.04
CA ILE A 544 -25.21 19.63 0.80
C ILE A 544 -24.91 18.51 1.78
N GLU A 545 -25.94 18.05 2.48
CA GLU A 545 -25.84 16.84 3.28
C GLU A 545 -26.10 15.61 2.40
N TRP A 546 -25.20 14.64 2.48
CA TRP A 546 -25.21 13.40 1.71
C TRP A 546 -25.43 12.19 2.59
N ILE A 547 -26.14 11.21 2.07
CA ILE A 547 -26.33 9.89 2.67
C ILE A 547 -25.66 8.86 1.75
N LEU A 548 -24.70 8.13 2.28
CA LEU A 548 -24.04 7.02 1.60
C LEU A 548 -24.92 5.76 1.72
N ASP A 549 -25.00 4.97 0.67
CA ASP A 549 -25.73 3.71 0.64
C ASP A 549 -25.17 2.72 1.66
N VAL A 550 -23.85 2.68 1.84
CA VAL A 550 -23.15 1.82 2.78
C VAL A 550 -22.36 2.67 3.77
N PRO A 551 -22.50 2.42 5.08
CA PRO A 551 -21.64 3.08 6.07
C PRO A 551 -20.17 2.78 5.78
N VAL A 552 -19.32 3.79 5.84
CA VAL A 552 -17.88 3.62 5.62
C VAL A 552 -17.32 2.62 6.63
N ARG A 553 -16.51 1.69 6.17
CA ARG A 553 -15.82 0.72 7.01
C ARG A 553 -15.02 1.44 8.10
N GLU A 554 -15.06 0.93 9.31
CA GLU A 554 -14.58 1.63 10.50
C GLU A 554 -13.11 2.06 10.39
N ASP A 555 -12.23 1.18 9.92
CA ASP A 555 -10.81 1.46 9.74
C ASP A 555 -10.55 2.61 8.74
N ILE A 556 -11.29 2.64 7.63
CA ILE A 556 -11.19 3.71 6.63
C ILE A 556 -11.76 5.01 7.17
N TYR A 557 -12.91 4.94 7.88
CA TYR A 557 -13.51 6.12 8.50
C TYR A 557 -12.58 6.75 9.54
N GLU A 558 -12.05 5.93 10.47
CA GLU A 558 -11.12 6.41 11.49
C GLU A 558 -9.86 7.04 10.85
N TYR A 559 -9.32 6.41 9.81
CA TYR A 559 -8.18 6.96 9.11
C TYR A 559 -8.48 8.31 8.44
N ILE A 560 -9.63 8.44 7.78
CA ILE A 560 -10.00 9.66 7.05
C ILE A 560 -10.41 10.77 8.02
N ALA A 561 -11.28 10.46 8.98
CA ALA A 561 -11.96 11.45 9.82
C ALA A 561 -11.17 11.87 11.07
N ASN A 562 -10.29 11.01 11.60
CA ASN A 562 -9.49 11.34 12.78
C ASN A 562 -8.12 11.88 12.35
N SER A 563 -7.83 13.12 12.77
CA SER A 563 -6.53 13.81 12.53
C SER A 563 -5.47 13.39 13.53
#